data_8c7bf26889ee41f54ddc7fa11be1c8a6
#
_entry.id   8c7bf26889ee41f54ddc7fa11be1c8a6
#
_cell.length_a   1.000
_cell.length_b   1.000
_cell.length_c   1.000
_cell.angle_alpha   90.00
_cell.angle_beta   90.00
_cell.angle_gamma   90.00
#
_symmetry.space_group_name_H-M   'P 1'
#
loop_
_entity.id
_entity.type
_entity.pdbx_description
1 polymer ?
#
loop_
_entity_poly.entity_id
_entity_poly.type
_entity_poly.pdbx_seq_one_letter_code
_entity_poly.pdbx_strand_id
1 'polypeptide(L)'
;NHLAQQLDLPLVLFGEVPGRLATETDHFRRIRTYLGWRLFDDEARKRLAQWLAQRSTDGLLPSVLASRSEDVLRAWQIVAPARSTLEELVATVTTHVQDDLYTRIAAGLTPELQQAIDDLLQVPTGERRSTLFRLKEYPPEASSAVILRYIERYQFLNTLEVGTIDLRDMSSSMIHYFGGLAKRYEVHALRRFPEAKRYALTACFLVEVHKTILDHIVALHDQLITKKMRESRNAFEKRYRQLSGQYRRGLAKLIATGKTLLDPDLPPETTLA
;
A
#
# COMPACT_ATOMS: atom_id res chain seq x y z
N ASN A 1 30.87 -28.11 12.74
CA ASN A 1 30.51 -28.62 11.40
C ASN A 1 30.25 -27.54 10.37
N HIS A 2 29.65 -26.40 10.74
CA HIS A 2 29.37 -25.32 9.81
C HIS A 2 30.64 -24.59 9.29
N LEU A 3 31.66 -24.48 10.12
CA LEU A 3 32.96 -23.87 9.76
C LEU A 3 33.75 -24.70 8.75
N ALA A 4 33.70 -26.05 8.88
CA ALA A 4 34.34 -26.96 7.95
C ALA A 4 33.77 -26.84 6.54
N GLN A 5 32.43 -26.72 6.45
CA GLN A 5 31.74 -26.53 5.17
C GLN A 5 32.03 -25.15 4.54
N GLN A 6 32.18 -24.10 5.35
CA GLN A 6 32.50 -22.74 4.86
C GLN A 6 33.95 -22.60 4.37
N LEU A 7 34.86 -23.44 4.91
CA LEU A 7 36.29 -23.36 4.58
C LEU A 7 36.73 -24.47 3.58
N ASP A 8 35.76 -25.28 3.10
CA ASP A 8 36.01 -26.42 2.20
C ASP A 8 37.11 -27.37 2.73
N LEU A 9 37.12 -27.56 4.06
CA LEU A 9 38.10 -28.39 4.73
C LEU A 9 37.49 -29.73 5.14
N PRO A 10 38.20 -30.85 5.01
CA PRO A 10 37.69 -32.15 5.41
C PRO A 10 37.42 -32.20 6.92
N LEU A 11 36.22 -32.68 7.29
CA LEU A 11 35.73 -32.80 8.67
C LEU A 11 36.69 -33.52 9.61
N VAL A 12 37.56 -34.42 9.08
CA VAL A 12 38.59 -35.15 9.83
C VAL A 12 39.63 -34.22 10.48
N LEU A 13 39.85 -33.03 9.95
CA LEU A 13 40.77 -32.05 10.55
C LEU A 13 40.17 -31.37 11.79
N PHE A 14 38.87 -31.50 12.02
CA PHE A 14 38.14 -30.96 13.17
C PHE A 14 37.79 -32.04 14.19
N GLY A 15 38.63 -33.06 14.35
CA GLY A 15 38.48 -34.04 15.40
C GLY A 15 38.22 -33.39 16.75
N GLU A 16 37.48 -34.06 17.64
CA GLU A 16 37.18 -33.58 18.99
C GLU A 16 38.46 -33.21 19.71
N VAL A 17 38.85 -31.95 19.62
CA VAL A 17 39.90 -31.38 20.46
C VAL A 17 39.22 -31.10 21.79
N PRO A 18 39.55 -31.81 22.87
CA PRO A 18 39.04 -31.48 24.19
C PRO A 18 39.70 -30.17 24.62
N GLY A 19 39.14 -29.07 24.13
CA GLY A 19 39.65 -27.72 24.39
C GLY A 19 38.94 -27.12 25.58
N ARG A 20 39.68 -26.57 26.52
CA ARG A 20 39.16 -25.58 27.47
C ARG A 20 38.58 -24.40 26.69
N LEU A 21 37.50 -23.78 27.15
CA LEU A 21 36.90 -22.59 26.56
C LEU A 21 37.93 -21.51 26.17
N ALA A 22 39.02 -21.33 26.95
CA ALA A 22 40.15 -20.44 26.67
C ALA A 22 40.88 -20.83 25.36
N THR A 23 41.00 -22.13 25.05
CA THR A 23 41.68 -22.64 23.85
C THR A 23 40.86 -22.35 22.58
N GLU A 24 39.52 -22.52 22.65
CA GLU A 24 38.61 -22.13 21.54
C GLU A 24 38.69 -20.67 21.22
N THR A 25 38.65 -19.80 22.24
CA THR A 25 38.76 -18.35 22.07
C THR A 25 40.07 -17.93 21.39
N ASP A 26 41.19 -18.59 21.77
CA ASP A 26 42.51 -18.33 21.16
C ASP A 26 42.57 -18.81 19.69
N HIS A 27 41.97 -19.96 19.41
CA HIS A 27 41.89 -20.47 18.03
C HIS A 27 41.04 -19.51 17.15
N PHE A 28 39.89 -19.08 17.61
CA PHE A 28 39.06 -18.10 16.88
C PHE A 28 39.83 -16.78 16.68
N ARG A 29 40.59 -16.33 17.66
CA ARG A 29 41.42 -15.12 17.54
C ARG A 29 42.48 -15.29 16.45
N ARG A 30 43.18 -16.41 16.41
CA ARG A 30 44.22 -16.71 15.40
C ARG A 30 43.63 -16.81 14.00
N ILE A 31 42.54 -17.56 13.82
CA ILE A 31 41.82 -17.68 12.54
C ILE A 31 41.37 -16.30 12.05
N ARG A 32 40.74 -15.53 12.92
CA ARG A 32 40.27 -14.17 12.57
C ARG A 32 41.42 -13.27 12.15
N THR A 33 42.53 -13.27 12.90
CA THR A 33 43.73 -12.48 12.56
C THR A 33 44.35 -12.92 11.23
N TYR A 34 44.40 -14.23 10.97
CA TYR A 34 44.89 -14.77 9.72
C TYR A 34 44.02 -14.36 8.52
N LEU A 35 42.71 -14.36 8.69
CA LEU A 35 41.74 -13.96 7.67
C LEU A 35 41.58 -12.43 7.55
N GLY A 36 42.23 -11.63 8.38
CA GLY A 36 42.11 -10.16 8.38
C GLY A 36 40.76 -9.65 8.89
N TRP A 37 39.98 -10.48 9.60
CA TRP A 37 38.68 -10.10 10.14
C TRP A 37 38.81 -9.36 11.45
N ARG A 38 37.99 -8.28 11.62
CA ARG A 38 37.89 -7.50 12.85
C ARG A 38 36.64 -7.86 13.65
N LEU A 39 36.67 -7.60 14.95
CA LEU A 39 35.46 -7.70 15.78
C LEU A 39 34.57 -6.48 15.52
N PHE A 40 33.29 -6.66 15.84
CA PHE A 40 32.32 -5.56 15.86
C PHE A 40 32.59 -4.67 17.07
N ASP A 41 33.34 -3.62 16.86
CA ASP A 41 33.74 -2.59 17.84
C ASP A 41 32.90 -1.30 17.68
N ASP A 42 33.16 -0.30 18.45
CA ASP A 42 32.46 0.99 18.41
C ASP A 42 32.65 1.72 17.07
N GLU A 43 33.77 1.55 16.41
CA GLU A 43 34.02 2.13 15.08
C GLU A 43 33.15 1.43 14.03
N ALA A 44 33.11 0.11 14.05
CA ALA A 44 32.25 -0.68 13.19
C ALA A 44 30.76 -0.36 13.44
N ARG A 45 30.37 -0.19 14.69
CA ARG A 45 29.02 0.22 15.09
C ARG A 45 28.66 1.58 14.49
N LYS A 46 29.52 2.59 14.63
CA LYS A 46 29.31 3.93 14.07
C LYS A 46 29.21 3.88 12.54
N ARG A 47 30.12 3.16 11.89
CA ARG A 47 30.12 2.99 10.44
C ARG A 47 28.82 2.31 9.95
N LEU A 48 28.39 1.26 10.64
CA LEU A 48 27.15 0.56 10.32
C LEU A 48 25.92 1.46 10.57
N ALA A 49 25.91 2.24 11.66
CA ALA A 49 24.83 3.20 11.94
C ALA A 49 24.72 4.27 10.84
N GLN A 50 25.83 4.80 10.33
CA GLN A 50 25.83 5.74 9.20
C GLN A 50 25.27 5.11 7.92
N TRP A 51 25.71 3.88 7.62
CA TRP A 51 25.17 3.14 6.47
C TRP A 51 23.66 2.86 6.61
N LEU A 52 23.21 2.46 7.81
CA LEU A 52 21.80 2.25 8.12
C LEU A 52 20.99 3.54 7.98
N ALA A 53 21.50 4.67 8.48
CA ALA A 53 20.82 5.97 8.39
C ALA A 53 20.54 6.35 6.93
N GLN A 54 21.52 6.17 6.04
CA GLN A 54 21.35 6.43 4.61
C GLN A 54 20.30 5.50 3.97
N ARG A 55 20.25 4.23 4.38
CA ARG A 55 19.31 3.24 3.82
C ARG A 55 17.92 3.27 4.45
N SER A 56 17.80 3.78 5.65
CA SER A 56 16.50 3.95 6.32
C SER A 56 15.59 4.94 5.59
N THR A 57 16.16 5.89 4.82
CA THR A 57 15.40 6.83 3.99
C THR A 57 14.81 6.18 2.73
N ASP A 58 15.24 4.96 2.37
CA ASP A 58 14.71 4.21 1.23
C ASP A 58 13.36 3.52 1.53
N GLY A 59 12.86 3.58 2.77
CA GLY A 59 11.58 2.95 3.19
C GLY A 59 11.64 1.44 3.34
N LEU A 60 12.84 0.88 3.54
CA LEU A 60 13.05 -0.56 3.74
C LEU A 60 12.54 -1.01 5.11
N LEU A 61 12.00 -2.23 5.18
CA LEU A 61 11.57 -2.83 6.44
C LEU A 61 12.77 -3.08 7.36
N PRO A 62 12.63 -2.91 8.69
CA PRO A 62 13.71 -3.15 9.64
C PRO A 62 14.33 -4.55 9.55
N SER A 63 13.51 -5.57 9.27
CA SER A 63 14.00 -6.95 9.08
C SER A 63 14.93 -7.11 7.88
N VAL A 64 14.63 -6.38 6.79
CA VAL A 64 15.46 -6.35 5.59
C VAL A 64 16.76 -5.62 5.86
N LEU A 65 16.71 -4.51 6.59
CA LEU A 65 17.89 -3.76 7.01
C LEU A 65 18.80 -4.60 7.90
N ALA A 66 18.25 -5.36 8.85
CA ALA A 66 19.02 -6.26 9.70
C ALA A 66 19.76 -7.34 8.90
N SER A 67 19.08 -8.01 7.95
CA SER A 67 19.72 -9.01 7.08
C SER A 67 20.81 -8.39 6.19
N ARG A 68 20.56 -7.23 5.59
CA ARG A 68 21.56 -6.51 4.79
C ARG A 68 22.75 -6.04 5.63
N SER A 69 22.55 -5.74 6.92
CA SER A 69 23.63 -5.39 7.85
C SER A 69 24.62 -6.53 8.01
N GLU A 70 24.15 -7.77 8.08
CA GLU A 70 25.04 -8.94 8.14
C GLU A 70 25.90 -9.06 6.87
N ASP A 71 25.31 -8.87 5.68
CA ASP A 71 26.03 -8.90 4.40
C ASP A 71 27.07 -7.76 4.29
N VAL A 72 26.70 -6.58 4.73
CA VAL A 72 27.62 -5.41 4.74
C VAL A 72 28.78 -5.62 5.70
N LEU A 73 28.53 -6.13 6.90
CA LEU A 73 29.59 -6.44 7.85
C LEU A 73 30.55 -7.52 7.30
N ARG A 74 29.99 -8.53 6.62
CA ARG A 74 30.79 -9.56 5.94
C ARG A 74 31.67 -8.95 4.85
N ALA A 75 31.13 -8.05 4.03
CA ALA A 75 31.88 -7.35 2.99
C ALA A 75 33.00 -6.46 3.58
N TRP A 76 32.81 -5.95 4.79
CA TRP A 76 33.83 -5.16 5.51
C TRP A 76 34.81 -6.05 6.30
N GLN A 77 34.71 -7.38 6.22
CA GLN A 77 35.49 -8.34 7.01
C GLN A 77 35.33 -8.10 8.51
N ILE A 78 34.13 -7.78 8.98
CA ILE A 78 33.78 -7.61 10.38
C ILE A 78 32.89 -8.78 10.80
N VAL A 79 33.25 -9.41 11.93
CA VAL A 79 32.44 -10.48 12.52
C VAL A 79 31.13 -9.86 13.01
N ALA A 80 30.00 -10.34 12.48
CA ALA A 80 28.69 -9.85 12.89
C ALA A 80 28.45 -10.11 14.38
N PRO A 81 27.91 -9.15 15.13
CA PRO A 81 27.47 -9.37 16.51
C PRO A 81 26.23 -10.27 16.55
N ALA A 82 25.72 -10.55 17.74
CA ALA A 82 24.46 -11.26 17.89
C ALA A 82 23.33 -10.56 17.10
N ARG A 83 22.41 -11.33 16.52
CA ARG A 83 21.32 -10.81 15.71
C ARG A 83 20.46 -9.80 16.48
N SER A 84 20.20 -10.05 17.76
CA SER A 84 19.51 -9.11 18.65
C SER A 84 20.18 -7.73 18.72
N THR A 85 21.51 -7.69 18.76
CA THR A 85 22.29 -6.44 18.76
C THR A 85 22.14 -5.69 17.43
N LEU A 86 22.10 -6.40 16.31
CA LEU A 86 21.83 -5.78 15.00
C LEU A 86 20.41 -5.24 14.91
N GLU A 87 19.42 -6.02 15.34
CA GLU A 87 18.02 -5.62 15.35
C GLU A 87 17.79 -4.38 16.24
N GLU A 88 18.43 -4.32 17.41
CA GLU A 88 18.38 -3.16 18.29
C GLU A 88 19.03 -1.93 17.64
N LEU A 89 20.20 -2.08 17.02
CA LEU A 89 20.87 -0.98 16.32
C LEU A 89 20.01 -0.48 15.15
N VAL A 90 19.43 -1.40 14.35
CA VAL A 90 18.54 -1.04 13.25
C VAL A 90 17.31 -0.30 13.77
N ALA A 91 16.67 -0.78 14.83
CA ALA A 91 15.50 -0.13 15.43
C ALA A 91 15.85 1.27 15.93
N THR A 92 16.97 1.42 16.63
CA THR A 92 17.43 2.72 17.16
C THR A 92 17.69 3.72 16.04
N VAL A 93 18.48 3.32 15.03
CA VAL A 93 18.84 4.20 13.91
C VAL A 93 17.59 4.55 13.08
N THR A 94 16.74 3.58 12.80
CA THR A 94 15.52 3.81 12.01
C THR A 94 14.58 4.77 12.73
N THR A 95 14.40 4.60 14.05
CA THR A 95 13.57 5.51 14.86
C THR A 95 14.14 6.94 14.81
N HIS A 96 15.44 7.10 15.01
CA HIS A 96 16.09 8.41 14.98
C HIS A 96 15.93 9.10 13.62
N VAL A 97 16.18 8.39 12.52
CA VAL A 97 15.97 8.91 11.16
C VAL A 97 14.50 9.29 10.91
N GLN A 98 13.55 8.49 11.39
CA GLN A 98 12.13 8.81 11.25
C GLN A 98 11.76 10.07 12.05
N ASP A 99 12.26 10.23 13.27
CA ASP A 99 11.97 11.39 14.10
C ASP A 99 12.57 12.68 13.50
N ASP A 100 13.77 12.60 12.92
CA ASP A 100 14.37 13.70 12.16
C ASP A 100 13.51 14.07 10.94
N LEU A 101 13.04 13.07 10.19
CA LEU A 101 12.15 13.29 9.04
C LEU A 101 10.82 13.91 9.47
N TYR A 102 10.21 13.43 10.57
CA TYR A 102 8.99 14.04 11.10
C TYR A 102 9.18 15.51 11.44
N THR A 103 10.29 15.83 12.10
CA THR A 103 10.62 17.21 12.48
C THR A 103 10.81 18.09 11.24
N ARG A 104 11.53 17.61 10.23
CA ARG A 104 11.77 18.35 8.98
C ARG A 104 10.48 18.58 8.20
N ILE A 105 9.64 17.55 8.05
CA ILE A 105 8.35 17.69 7.37
C ILE A 105 7.47 18.70 8.10
N ALA A 106 7.34 18.57 9.41
CA ALA A 106 6.50 19.46 10.21
C ALA A 106 6.98 20.92 10.14
N ALA A 107 8.28 21.14 10.13
CA ALA A 107 8.86 22.48 9.98
C ALA A 107 8.64 23.08 8.58
N GLY A 108 8.48 22.26 7.55
CA GLY A 108 8.18 22.69 6.19
C GLY A 108 6.69 22.99 5.93
N LEU A 109 5.79 22.70 6.87
CA LEU A 109 4.37 23.00 6.74
C LEU A 109 4.06 24.42 7.20
N THR A 110 3.19 25.12 6.45
CA THR A 110 2.69 26.43 6.88
C THR A 110 1.78 26.30 8.11
N PRO A 111 1.66 27.35 8.96
CA PRO A 111 0.77 27.33 10.12
C PRO A 111 -0.70 27.03 9.74
N GLU A 112 -1.14 27.54 8.58
CA GLU A 112 -2.49 27.32 8.07
C GLU A 112 -2.71 25.84 7.76
N LEU A 113 -1.73 25.17 7.17
CA LEU A 113 -1.81 23.75 6.85
C LEU A 113 -1.73 22.88 8.11
N GLN A 114 -0.92 23.27 9.10
CA GLN A 114 -0.88 22.60 10.40
C GLN A 114 -2.25 22.67 11.10
N GLN A 115 -2.86 23.85 11.12
CA GLN A 115 -4.21 24.04 11.65
C GLN A 115 -5.25 23.22 10.88
N ALA A 116 -5.18 23.22 9.56
CA ALA A 116 -6.07 22.41 8.73
C ALA A 116 -5.92 20.91 9.01
N ILE A 117 -4.70 20.42 9.25
CA ILE A 117 -4.46 19.01 9.67
C ILE A 117 -5.12 18.75 11.03
N ASP A 118 -5.00 19.65 12.00
CA ASP A 118 -5.63 19.48 13.30
C ASP A 118 -7.17 19.48 13.19
N ASP A 119 -7.75 20.35 12.34
CA ASP A 119 -9.17 20.38 12.05
C ASP A 119 -9.66 19.09 11.37
N LEU A 120 -8.87 18.51 10.46
CA LEU A 120 -9.15 17.21 9.83
C LEU A 120 -9.26 16.07 10.83
N LEU A 121 -8.50 16.13 11.92
CA LEU A 121 -8.48 15.14 12.98
C LEU A 121 -9.64 15.32 13.97
N GLN A 122 -10.28 16.51 14.02
CA GLN A 122 -11.44 16.74 14.89
C GLN A 122 -12.70 16.10 14.28
N VAL A 123 -13.63 15.75 15.16
CA VAL A 123 -14.98 15.33 14.75
C VAL A 123 -15.86 16.57 14.74
N PRO A 124 -16.40 17.01 13.58
CA PRO A 124 -17.26 18.18 13.52
C PRO A 124 -18.51 18.00 14.39
N THR A 125 -19.03 19.11 14.93
CA THR A 125 -20.24 19.10 15.74
C THR A 125 -21.42 18.50 14.95
N GLY A 126 -22.07 17.51 15.52
CA GLY A 126 -23.19 16.79 14.89
C GLY A 126 -22.80 15.63 13.98
N GLU A 127 -21.50 15.39 13.77
CA GLU A 127 -21.01 14.25 12.99
C GLU A 127 -20.47 13.14 13.89
N ARG A 128 -20.41 11.92 13.34
CA ARG A 128 -19.87 10.74 14.05
C ARG A 128 -18.40 10.46 13.72
N ARG A 129 -17.88 11.07 12.66
CA ARG A 129 -16.55 10.76 12.11
C ARG A 129 -15.84 12.02 11.68
N SER A 130 -14.53 12.05 11.85
CA SER A 130 -13.69 13.15 11.41
C SER A 130 -13.58 13.20 9.87
N THR A 131 -13.20 14.34 9.33
CA THR A 131 -12.96 14.50 7.90
C THR A 131 -11.80 13.62 7.44
N LEU A 132 -10.74 13.47 8.24
CA LEU A 132 -9.65 12.54 7.92
C LEU A 132 -10.13 11.09 7.82
N PHE A 133 -11.03 10.65 8.69
CA PHE A 133 -11.61 9.31 8.60
C PHE A 133 -12.28 9.09 7.24
N ARG A 134 -13.07 10.06 6.78
CA ARG A 134 -13.74 10.00 5.47
C ARG A 134 -12.75 9.95 4.30
N LEU A 135 -11.63 10.66 4.39
CA LEU A 135 -10.57 10.60 3.37
C LEU A 135 -9.89 9.23 3.27
N LYS A 136 -9.88 8.45 4.35
CA LYS A 136 -9.31 7.09 4.39
C LYS A 136 -10.22 6.03 3.75
N GLU A 137 -11.52 6.32 3.58
CA GLU A 137 -12.47 5.38 3.02
C GLU A 137 -12.18 5.11 1.53
N TYR A 138 -12.18 3.83 1.15
CA TYR A 138 -12.14 3.43 -0.25
C TYR A 138 -13.46 3.77 -0.97
N PRO A 139 -13.43 4.00 -2.29
CA PRO A 139 -14.66 4.20 -3.05
C PRO A 139 -15.55 2.96 -2.95
N PRO A 140 -16.83 3.13 -2.60
CA PRO A 140 -17.80 2.05 -2.70
C PRO A 140 -18.12 1.75 -4.17
N GLU A 141 -19.15 0.94 -4.43
CA GLU A 141 -19.60 0.65 -5.80
C GLU A 141 -19.86 1.93 -6.62
N ALA A 142 -19.42 1.92 -7.89
CA ALA A 142 -19.50 3.09 -8.76
C ALA A 142 -20.94 3.55 -8.99
N SER A 143 -21.19 4.82 -8.69
CA SER A 143 -22.43 5.55 -8.97
C SER A 143 -22.12 7.03 -9.19
N SER A 144 -23.04 7.74 -9.85
CA SER A 144 -22.88 9.19 -10.06
C SER A 144 -22.68 9.97 -8.76
N ALA A 145 -23.39 9.61 -7.70
CA ALA A 145 -23.26 10.25 -6.39
C ALA A 145 -21.88 9.99 -5.75
N VAL A 146 -21.30 8.81 -5.96
CA VAL A 146 -19.97 8.47 -5.47
C VAL A 146 -18.91 9.29 -6.23
N ILE A 147 -19.04 9.40 -7.55
CA ILE A 147 -18.12 10.19 -8.38
C ILE A 147 -18.15 11.66 -7.96
N LEU A 148 -19.34 12.26 -7.80
CA LEU A 148 -19.47 13.64 -7.32
C LEU A 148 -18.79 13.85 -5.96
N ARG A 149 -18.99 12.94 -5.02
CA ARG A 149 -18.32 13.00 -3.71
C ARG A 149 -16.79 12.94 -3.81
N TYR A 150 -16.25 12.17 -4.77
CA TYR A 150 -14.80 12.11 -5.00
C TYR A 150 -14.27 13.40 -5.66
N ILE A 151 -15.05 14.03 -6.53
CA ILE A 151 -14.75 15.35 -7.10
C ILE A 151 -14.74 16.41 -5.97
N GLU A 152 -15.72 16.41 -5.08
CA GLU A 152 -15.76 17.30 -3.91
C GLU A 152 -14.54 17.08 -2.99
N ARG A 153 -14.13 15.83 -2.75
CA ARG A 153 -12.92 15.53 -2.01
C ARG A 153 -11.66 16.06 -2.69
N TYR A 154 -11.56 15.91 -4.00
CA TYR A 154 -10.45 16.47 -4.77
C TYR A 154 -10.39 18.00 -4.67
N GLN A 155 -11.53 18.66 -4.85
CA GLN A 155 -11.65 20.11 -4.69
C GLN A 155 -11.24 20.56 -3.28
N PHE A 156 -11.71 19.84 -2.26
CA PHE A 156 -11.33 20.10 -0.87
C PHE A 156 -9.82 19.98 -0.64
N LEU A 157 -9.17 18.92 -1.17
CA LEU A 157 -7.71 18.77 -1.06
C LEU A 157 -6.95 19.89 -1.76
N ASN A 158 -7.49 20.42 -2.86
CA ASN A 158 -6.93 21.58 -3.54
C ASN A 158 -7.06 22.87 -2.69
N THR A 159 -8.17 23.06 -1.96
CA THR A 159 -8.30 24.22 -1.05
C THR A 159 -7.33 24.15 0.13
N LEU A 160 -6.85 22.96 0.49
CA LEU A 160 -5.79 22.79 1.49
C LEU A 160 -4.37 22.98 0.91
N GLU A 161 -4.26 23.28 -0.38
CA GLU A 161 -2.98 23.45 -1.07
C GLU A 161 -2.02 22.26 -0.87
N VAL A 162 -2.56 21.04 -0.77
CA VAL A 162 -1.78 19.81 -0.52
C VAL A 162 -0.68 19.62 -1.56
N GLY A 163 -0.89 20.10 -2.80
CA GLY A 163 0.09 20.04 -3.88
C GLY A 163 1.34 20.91 -3.65
N THR A 164 1.31 21.85 -2.69
CA THR A 164 2.43 22.75 -2.36
C THR A 164 3.35 22.17 -1.29
N ILE A 165 2.98 21.06 -0.64
CA ILE A 165 3.79 20.41 0.40
C ILE A 165 5.10 19.93 -0.23
N ASP A 166 6.22 20.49 0.22
CA ASP A 166 7.54 20.13 -0.29
C ASP A 166 8.07 18.86 0.40
N LEU A 167 8.01 17.74 -0.34
CA LEU A 167 8.55 16.43 0.07
C LEU A 167 9.65 15.96 -0.89
N ARG A 168 10.27 16.87 -1.67
CA ARG A 168 11.25 16.51 -2.73
C ARG A 168 12.50 15.83 -2.17
N ASP A 169 12.87 16.12 -0.93
CA ASP A 169 14.01 15.49 -0.26
C ASP A 169 13.72 14.07 0.24
N MET A 170 12.51 13.58 0.07
CA MET A 170 12.09 12.24 0.50
C MET A 170 11.93 11.30 -0.67
N SER A 171 12.31 10.04 -0.46
CA SER A 171 12.00 8.98 -1.43
C SER A 171 10.48 8.74 -1.50
N SER A 172 9.98 8.42 -2.70
CA SER A 172 8.57 8.06 -2.89
C SER A 172 8.15 6.90 -1.98
N SER A 173 9.06 5.95 -1.74
CA SER A 173 8.83 4.81 -0.84
C SER A 173 8.60 5.26 0.60
N MET A 174 9.34 6.26 1.08
CA MET A 174 9.18 6.79 2.44
C MET A 174 7.87 7.59 2.58
N ILE A 175 7.53 8.40 1.57
CA ILE A 175 6.24 9.12 1.54
C ILE A 175 5.09 8.11 1.59
N HIS A 176 5.16 7.06 0.76
CA HIS A 176 4.16 5.99 0.75
C HIS A 176 4.11 5.23 2.09
N TYR A 177 5.25 4.96 2.70
CA TYR A 177 5.33 4.30 4.01
C TYR A 177 4.66 5.14 5.10
N PHE A 178 4.96 6.44 5.20
CA PHE A 178 4.36 7.34 6.18
C PHE A 178 2.86 7.56 5.92
N GLY A 179 2.46 7.77 4.67
CA GLY A 179 1.06 7.85 4.27
C GLY A 179 0.28 6.57 4.62
N GLY A 180 0.90 5.40 4.38
CA GLY A 180 0.36 4.10 4.75
C GLY A 180 0.23 3.90 6.27
N LEU A 181 1.16 4.41 7.07
CA LEU A 181 1.05 4.45 8.53
C LEU A 181 -0.14 5.30 8.96
N ALA A 182 -0.25 6.54 8.44
CA ALA A 182 -1.36 7.42 8.75
C ALA A 182 -2.71 6.80 8.38
N LYS A 183 -2.79 6.07 7.26
CA LYS A 183 -3.99 5.36 6.83
C LYS A 183 -4.40 4.26 7.81
N ARG A 184 -3.44 3.50 8.35
CA ARG A 184 -3.68 2.39 9.29
C ARG A 184 -4.02 2.83 10.70
N TYR A 185 -3.40 3.91 11.18
CA TYR A 185 -3.70 4.40 12.52
C TYR A 185 -5.11 4.97 12.60
N GLU A 186 -5.80 4.67 13.70
CA GLU A 186 -7.07 5.32 14.02
C GLU A 186 -6.86 6.83 14.28
N VAL A 187 -7.86 7.64 13.96
CA VAL A 187 -7.76 9.11 14.10
C VAL A 187 -7.42 9.53 15.52
N HIS A 188 -8.01 8.87 16.54
CA HIS A 188 -7.69 9.16 17.93
C HIS A 188 -6.25 8.83 18.32
N ALA A 189 -5.64 7.83 17.69
CA ALA A 189 -4.23 7.50 17.92
C ALA A 189 -3.33 8.57 17.29
N LEU A 190 -3.63 9.03 16.05
CA LEU A 190 -2.91 10.12 15.41
C LEU A 190 -2.91 11.40 16.26
N ARG A 191 -4.04 11.74 16.89
CA ARG A 191 -4.15 12.91 17.77
C ARG A 191 -3.23 12.87 19.00
N ARG A 192 -2.88 11.65 19.46
CA ARG A 192 -2.01 11.45 20.65
C ARG A 192 -0.53 11.46 20.30
N PHE A 193 -0.17 11.40 19.03
CA PHE A 193 1.24 11.46 18.64
C PHE A 193 1.81 12.87 18.91
N PRO A 194 3.14 12.96 19.12
CA PRO A 194 3.85 14.23 19.11
C PRO A 194 3.53 15.02 17.83
N GLU A 195 3.48 16.34 17.92
CA GLU A 195 3.07 17.22 16.81
C GLU A 195 3.81 16.94 15.52
N ALA A 196 5.15 16.87 15.57
CA ALA A 196 5.96 16.61 14.38
C ALA A 196 5.58 15.30 13.69
N LYS A 197 5.38 14.23 14.45
CA LYS A 197 4.96 12.93 13.91
C LYS A 197 3.54 12.97 13.35
N ARG A 198 2.62 13.62 14.07
CA ARG A 198 1.21 13.78 13.67
C ARG A 198 1.12 14.53 12.33
N TYR A 199 1.79 15.65 12.22
CA TYR A 199 1.81 16.47 11.02
C TYR A 199 2.47 15.75 9.85
N ALA A 200 3.64 15.16 10.06
CA ALA A 200 4.37 14.47 9.00
C ALA A 200 3.59 13.29 8.41
N LEU A 201 3.04 12.42 9.26
CA LEU A 201 2.25 11.27 8.81
C LEU A 201 0.99 11.72 8.05
N THR A 202 0.29 12.74 8.58
CA THR A 202 -0.95 13.22 7.95
C THR A 202 -0.64 13.94 6.64
N ALA A 203 0.41 14.76 6.57
CA ALA A 203 0.83 15.44 5.34
C ALA A 203 1.19 14.43 4.24
N CYS A 204 1.99 13.40 4.55
CA CYS A 204 2.31 12.34 3.59
C CYS A 204 1.05 11.61 3.10
N PHE A 205 0.10 11.33 4.00
CA PHE A 205 -1.18 10.72 3.64
C PHE A 205 -2.00 11.62 2.70
N LEU A 206 -2.10 12.91 2.98
CA LEU A 206 -2.82 13.87 2.13
C LEU A 206 -2.22 13.95 0.74
N VAL A 207 -0.87 13.99 0.63
CA VAL A 207 -0.16 13.98 -0.66
C VAL A 207 -0.45 12.70 -1.45
N GLU A 208 -0.43 11.53 -0.79
CA GLU A 208 -0.75 10.25 -1.43
C GLU A 208 -2.21 10.21 -1.91
N VAL A 209 -3.15 10.66 -1.08
CA VAL A 209 -4.57 10.73 -1.47
C VAL A 209 -4.77 11.71 -2.62
N HIS A 210 -4.13 12.88 -2.58
CA HIS A 210 -4.24 13.88 -3.65
C HIS A 210 -3.74 13.34 -5.00
N LYS A 211 -2.66 12.56 -5.00
CA LYS A 211 -2.13 11.90 -6.21
C LYS A 211 -3.08 10.81 -6.75
N THR A 212 -3.68 10.03 -5.87
CA THR A 212 -4.46 8.85 -6.27
C THR A 212 -5.95 9.14 -6.51
N ILE A 213 -6.48 10.26 -6.02
CA ILE A 213 -7.91 10.56 -6.09
C ILE A 213 -8.41 10.75 -7.53
N LEU A 214 -7.60 11.31 -8.42
CA LEU A 214 -7.94 11.44 -9.84
C LEU A 214 -8.03 10.08 -10.52
N ASP A 215 -7.10 9.18 -10.23
CA ASP A 215 -7.14 7.80 -10.74
C ASP A 215 -8.40 7.07 -10.26
N HIS A 216 -8.78 7.29 -8.99
CA HIS A 216 -10.03 6.75 -8.46
C HIS A 216 -11.27 7.31 -9.17
N ILE A 217 -11.31 8.62 -9.47
CA ILE A 217 -12.42 9.23 -10.21
C ILE A 217 -12.54 8.62 -11.61
N VAL A 218 -11.41 8.49 -12.33
CA VAL A 218 -11.38 7.86 -13.66
C VAL A 218 -11.85 6.41 -13.59
N ALA A 219 -11.32 5.63 -12.65
CA ALA A 219 -11.70 4.22 -12.47
C ALA A 219 -13.20 4.06 -12.13
N LEU A 220 -13.75 4.92 -11.27
CA LEU A 220 -15.18 4.93 -10.94
C LEU A 220 -16.04 5.27 -12.16
N HIS A 221 -15.60 6.22 -12.97
CA HIS A 221 -16.29 6.59 -14.21
C HIS A 221 -16.33 5.44 -15.20
N ASP A 222 -15.20 4.78 -15.44
CA ASP A 222 -15.11 3.62 -16.34
C ASP A 222 -15.99 2.45 -15.87
N GLN A 223 -15.99 2.19 -14.55
CA GLN A 223 -16.87 1.19 -13.95
C GLN A 223 -18.35 1.54 -14.17
N LEU A 224 -18.72 2.82 -13.98
CA LEU A 224 -20.10 3.28 -14.19
C LEU A 224 -20.53 3.14 -15.63
N ILE A 225 -19.71 3.55 -16.59
CA ILE A 225 -19.98 3.41 -18.02
C ILE A 225 -20.14 1.93 -18.37
N THR A 226 -19.20 1.08 -17.96
CA THR A 226 -19.24 -0.36 -18.24
C THR A 226 -20.51 -0.99 -17.67
N LYS A 227 -20.91 -0.62 -16.46
CA LYS A 227 -22.17 -1.06 -15.84
C LYS A 227 -23.38 -0.63 -16.67
N LYS A 228 -23.43 0.66 -17.08
CA LYS A 228 -24.54 1.20 -17.87
C LYS A 228 -24.64 0.55 -19.26
N MET A 229 -23.52 0.34 -19.92
CA MET A 229 -23.49 -0.37 -21.20
C MET A 229 -24.01 -1.79 -21.08
N ARG A 230 -23.61 -2.53 -20.03
CA ARG A 230 -24.11 -3.88 -19.77
C ARG A 230 -25.60 -3.90 -19.46
N GLU A 231 -26.09 -2.98 -18.63
CA GLU A 231 -27.51 -2.84 -18.32
C GLU A 231 -28.32 -2.55 -19.57
N SER A 232 -27.87 -1.60 -20.41
CA SER A 232 -28.52 -1.26 -21.68
C SER A 232 -28.54 -2.43 -22.64
N ARG A 233 -27.43 -3.16 -22.81
CA ARG A 233 -27.39 -4.36 -23.66
C ARG A 233 -28.37 -5.42 -23.17
N ASN A 234 -28.40 -5.72 -21.90
CA ASN A 234 -29.32 -6.69 -21.32
C ASN A 234 -30.79 -6.27 -21.52
N ALA A 235 -31.10 -5.00 -21.33
CA ALA A 235 -32.43 -4.46 -21.57
C ALA A 235 -32.84 -4.57 -23.05
N PHE A 236 -31.93 -4.25 -23.98
CA PHE A 236 -32.13 -4.40 -25.41
C PHE A 236 -32.39 -5.86 -25.79
N GLU A 237 -31.52 -6.77 -25.34
CA GLU A 237 -31.69 -8.21 -25.63
C GLU A 237 -33.03 -8.75 -25.11
N LYS A 238 -33.41 -8.37 -23.89
CA LYS A 238 -34.68 -8.74 -23.29
C LYS A 238 -35.85 -8.27 -24.15
N ARG A 239 -35.82 -6.99 -24.58
CA ARG A 239 -36.88 -6.41 -25.43
C ARG A 239 -36.89 -7.04 -26.81
N TYR A 240 -35.73 -7.28 -27.41
CA TYR A 240 -35.61 -7.96 -28.70
C TYR A 240 -36.22 -9.37 -28.66
N ARG A 241 -35.94 -10.17 -27.63
CA ARG A 241 -36.53 -11.52 -27.46
C ARG A 241 -38.03 -11.45 -27.29
N GLN A 242 -38.55 -10.48 -26.55
CA GLN A 242 -40.00 -10.26 -26.39
C GLN A 242 -40.68 -9.94 -27.72
N LEU A 243 -40.17 -8.97 -28.48
CA LEU A 243 -40.70 -8.56 -29.78
C LEU A 243 -40.58 -9.67 -30.81
N SER A 244 -39.47 -10.38 -30.88
CA SER A 244 -39.27 -11.52 -31.77
C SER A 244 -40.25 -12.66 -31.45
N GLY A 245 -40.49 -12.91 -30.15
CA GLY A 245 -41.50 -13.89 -29.73
C GLY A 245 -42.94 -13.48 -30.09
N GLN A 246 -43.27 -12.18 -29.99
CA GLN A 246 -44.56 -11.65 -30.40
C GLN A 246 -44.76 -11.77 -31.92
N TYR A 247 -43.71 -11.37 -32.68
CA TYR A 247 -43.73 -11.49 -34.14
C TYR A 247 -43.93 -12.92 -34.62
N ARG A 248 -43.19 -13.89 -34.09
CA ARG A 248 -43.33 -15.32 -34.42
C ARG A 248 -44.72 -15.85 -34.12
N ARG A 249 -45.30 -15.47 -32.97
CA ARG A 249 -46.69 -15.85 -32.63
C ARG A 249 -47.71 -15.21 -33.57
N GLY A 250 -47.54 -13.96 -33.93
CA GLY A 250 -48.38 -13.27 -34.91
C GLY A 250 -48.30 -13.92 -36.28
N LEU A 251 -47.08 -14.23 -36.75
CA LEU A 251 -46.89 -14.93 -38.02
C LEU A 251 -47.51 -16.33 -38.02
N ALA A 252 -47.35 -17.10 -36.93
CA ALA A 252 -47.96 -18.42 -36.79
C ALA A 252 -49.50 -18.35 -36.85
N LYS A 253 -50.11 -17.33 -36.19
CA LYS A 253 -51.54 -17.07 -36.27
C LYS A 253 -52.00 -16.76 -37.71
N LEU A 254 -51.28 -15.87 -38.41
CA LEU A 254 -51.55 -15.50 -39.79
C LEU A 254 -51.47 -16.69 -40.71
N ILE A 255 -50.47 -17.55 -40.58
CA ILE A 255 -50.31 -18.78 -41.34
C ILE A 255 -51.46 -19.74 -41.03
N ALA A 256 -51.83 -19.92 -39.75
CA ALA A 256 -52.98 -20.80 -39.40
C ALA A 256 -54.29 -20.29 -39.97
N THR A 257 -54.56 -18.97 -39.83
CA THR A 257 -55.75 -18.34 -40.42
C THR A 257 -55.78 -18.49 -41.96
N GLY A 258 -54.64 -18.26 -42.62
CA GLY A 258 -54.53 -18.44 -44.08
C GLY A 258 -54.78 -19.86 -44.52
N LYS A 259 -54.26 -20.85 -43.77
CA LYS A 259 -54.59 -22.28 -44.08
C LYS A 259 -56.08 -22.61 -43.93
N THR A 260 -56.69 -22.07 -42.86
CA THR A 260 -58.17 -22.29 -42.68
C THR A 260 -58.99 -21.66 -43.79
N LEU A 261 -58.62 -20.46 -44.25
CA LEU A 261 -59.29 -19.76 -45.35
C LEU A 261 -59.13 -20.47 -46.71
N LEU A 262 -58.06 -21.21 -46.90
CA LEU A 262 -57.75 -21.94 -48.12
C LEU A 262 -58.25 -23.40 -48.08
N ASP A 263 -58.92 -23.81 -47.01
CA ASP A 263 -59.49 -25.14 -46.86
C ASP A 263 -60.73 -25.25 -47.74
N PRO A 264 -60.76 -26.12 -48.75
CA PRO A 264 -61.87 -26.25 -49.68
C PRO A 264 -63.16 -26.82 -49.05
N ASP A 265 -63.03 -27.44 -47.86
CA ASP A 265 -64.17 -28.05 -47.14
C ASP A 265 -64.75 -27.09 -46.08
N LEU A 266 -64.36 -25.81 -46.08
CA LEU A 266 -64.82 -24.81 -45.09
C LEU A 266 -66.28 -24.38 -45.43
N PRO A 267 -67.24 -24.52 -44.52
CA PRO A 267 -68.62 -24.05 -44.76
C PRO A 267 -68.61 -22.51 -44.89
N PRO A 268 -69.51 -21.98 -45.80
CA PRO A 268 -69.51 -20.56 -46.19
C PRO A 268 -69.81 -19.56 -45.05
N GLU A 269 -70.20 -20.02 -43.88
CA GLU A 269 -70.59 -19.21 -42.72
C GLU A 269 -69.58 -19.17 -41.59
N THR A 270 -68.35 -19.66 -41.82
CA THR A 270 -67.31 -19.65 -40.70
C THR A 270 -66.79 -18.28 -40.48
N THR A 271 -67.23 -17.60 -39.40
CA THR A 271 -66.67 -16.36 -38.90
C THR A 271 -65.37 -16.66 -38.24
N LEU A 272 -64.25 -16.03 -38.69
CA LEU A 272 -62.93 -16.07 -38.03
C LEU A 272 -62.98 -15.20 -36.79
N ALA A 273 -62.89 -15.77 -35.58
CA ALA A 273 -62.80 -15.08 -34.31
C ALA A 273 -61.37 -14.61 -34.03
#